data_f447f060af582d64bd5313863f9a88bd
#
_entry.id   f447f060af582d64bd5313863f9a88bd
#
_cell.length_a   1.000
_cell.length_b   1.000
_cell.length_c   1.000
_cell.angle_alpha   90.00
_cell.angle_beta   90.00
_cell.angle_gamma   90.00
#
_symmetry.space_group_name_H-M   'P 1'
#
loop_
_entity.id
_entity.type
_entity.pdbx_description
1 polymer ?
#
loop_
_entity_poly.entity_id
_entity_poly.type
_entity_poly.pdbx_seq_one_letter_code
_entity_poly.pdbx_strand_id
1 'polypeptide(L)'
;KLTDERMTQIAREYMQKMGITDTQYLLVRHLDQPHPHCHLVYNRVDNHGQTIPDRNIKLRNAKVCRELTERFGLHLAPGKEAVRRERLREPDRTRYEIYDTIRQDLPRCRNWNELRDRLKRHGIETIFKRKGAQGIIEGVKFARNGFVFSGSKVDRAFSFSKLDRHFGQVQQRQTTLMLGLKAAVGSFRAAFAGLFGSGRSFSVAGG
;
A
#
# COMPACT_ATOMS: atom_id res chain seq x y z
N LYS A 1 -0.07 4.12 33.94
CA LYS A 1 1.27 3.49 33.89
C LYS A 1 1.08 1.97 33.73
N LEU A 2 1.79 1.33 32.81
CA LEU A 2 1.67 -0.11 32.58
C LEU A 2 2.41 -0.85 33.74
N THR A 3 1.65 -1.61 34.55
CA THR A 3 2.22 -2.43 35.64
C THR A 3 2.76 -3.75 35.10
N ASP A 4 3.51 -4.48 35.91
CA ASP A 4 4.09 -5.78 35.55
C ASP A 4 3.01 -6.85 35.37
N GLU A 5 1.98 -6.81 36.20
CA GLU A 5 0.81 -7.71 36.11
C GLU A 5 0.06 -7.48 34.78
N ARG A 6 -0.15 -6.20 34.43
CA ARG A 6 -0.82 -5.83 33.18
C ARG A 6 0.00 -6.25 31.96
N MET A 7 1.30 -6.07 32.00
CA MET A 7 2.23 -6.49 30.94
C MET A 7 2.23 -8.02 30.79
N THR A 8 2.26 -8.75 31.91
CA THR A 8 2.18 -10.20 31.94
C THR A 8 0.84 -10.71 31.37
N GLN A 9 -0.27 -10.06 31.73
CA GLN A 9 -1.57 -10.37 31.17
C GLN A 9 -1.59 -10.20 29.65
N ILE A 10 -1.09 -9.09 29.13
CA ILE A 10 -1.02 -8.81 27.69
C ILE A 10 -0.15 -9.86 26.99
N ALA A 11 1.00 -10.21 27.56
CA ALA A 11 1.89 -11.21 26.97
C ALA A 11 1.24 -12.60 26.91
N ARG A 12 0.54 -13.02 27.96
CA ARG A 12 -0.19 -14.30 27.97
C ARG A 12 -1.31 -14.32 26.92
N GLU A 13 -2.10 -13.25 26.81
CA GLU A 13 -3.14 -13.17 25.79
C GLU A 13 -2.56 -13.12 24.37
N TYR A 14 -1.42 -12.45 24.19
CA TYR A 14 -0.67 -12.49 22.95
C TYR A 14 -0.26 -13.91 22.56
N MET A 15 0.35 -14.65 23.51
CA MET A 15 0.75 -16.04 23.29
C MET A 15 -0.46 -16.90 22.88
N GLN A 16 -1.56 -16.81 23.61
CA GLN A 16 -2.79 -17.55 23.33
C GLN A 16 -3.31 -17.26 21.92
N LYS A 17 -3.43 -15.98 21.55
CA LYS A 17 -3.91 -15.56 20.20
C LYS A 17 -2.96 -15.94 19.08
N MET A 18 -1.68 -16.04 19.36
CA MET A 18 -0.65 -16.51 18.42
C MET A 18 -0.56 -18.04 18.33
N GLY A 19 -1.29 -18.78 19.19
CA GLY A 19 -1.20 -20.23 19.27
C GLY A 19 0.12 -20.70 19.87
N ILE A 20 0.74 -19.88 20.72
CA ILE A 20 1.94 -20.23 21.50
C ILE A 20 1.42 -20.79 22.83
N THR A 21 1.13 -22.07 22.84
CA THR A 21 0.56 -22.75 24.00
C THR A 21 1.41 -23.97 24.38
N ASP A 22 1.29 -24.39 25.62
CA ASP A 22 1.96 -25.57 26.15
C ASP A 22 3.47 -25.65 25.87
N THR A 23 4.15 -24.52 26.05
CA THR A 23 5.59 -24.39 25.81
C THR A 23 6.24 -23.56 26.90
N GLN A 24 7.54 -23.76 27.06
CA GLN A 24 8.37 -22.96 27.96
C GLN A 24 8.56 -21.56 27.38
N TYR A 25 8.47 -20.56 28.24
CA TYR A 25 8.70 -19.19 27.83
C TYR A 25 9.35 -18.35 28.95
N LEU A 26 10.02 -17.29 28.55
CA LEU A 26 10.58 -16.28 29.41
C LEU A 26 10.03 -14.92 28.99
N LEU A 27 9.48 -14.17 29.94
CA LEU A 27 9.04 -12.81 29.76
C LEU A 27 9.96 -11.88 30.57
N VAL A 28 10.68 -11.01 29.89
CA VAL A 28 11.65 -10.09 30.50
C VAL A 28 11.21 -8.66 30.25
N ARG A 29 10.96 -7.91 31.34
CA ARG A 29 10.74 -6.47 31.24
C ARG A 29 12.07 -5.76 31.09
N HIS A 30 12.12 -4.83 30.13
CA HIS A 30 13.28 -3.96 29.94
C HIS A 30 13.00 -2.55 30.44
N LEU A 31 14.04 -1.92 31.03
CA LEU A 31 13.99 -0.58 31.62
C LEU A 31 14.94 0.40 30.89
N ASP A 32 15.48 0.00 29.75
CA ASP A 32 16.48 0.74 28.96
C ASP A 32 15.87 1.82 28.05
N GLN A 33 14.54 1.84 27.91
CA GLN A 33 13.83 2.80 27.08
C GLN A 33 12.78 3.59 27.89
N PRO A 34 12.44 4.82 27.44
CA PRO A 34 11.41 5.63 28.10
C PRO A 34 10.01 5.03 28.05
N HIS A 35 9.74 4.14 27.09
CA HIS A 35 8.47 3.45 26.96
C HIS A 35 8.52 2.03 27.53
N PRO A 36 7.48 1.58 28.23
CA PRO A 36 7.44 0.23 28.77
C PRO A 36 7.46 -0.81 27.65
N HIS A 37 8.38 -1.76 27.72
CA HIS A 37 8.43 -2.89 26.80
C HIS A 37 8.93 -4.15 27.48
N CYS A 38 8.64 -5.29 26.88
CA CYS A 38 9.13 -6.59 27.33
C CYS A 38 9.56 -7.44 26.14
N HIS A 39 10.45 -8.36 26.39
CA HIS A 39 10.83 -9.40 25.45
C HIS A 39 10.20 -10.72 25.88
N LEU A 40 9.52 -11.36 24.93
CA LEU A 40 8.97 -12.70 25.07
C LEU A 40 9.85 -13.65 24.26
N VAL A 41 10.51 -14.56 24.95
CA VAL A 41 11.29 -15.66 24.36
C VAL A 41 10.54 -16.96 24.67
N TYR A 42 10.29 -17.78 23.68
CA TYR A 42 9.58 -19.04 23.87
C TYR A 42 10.20 -20.17 23.04
N ASN A 43 10.06 -21.40 23.54
CA ASN A 43 10.46 -22.56 22.79
C ASN A 43 9.44 -22.82 21.67
N ARG A 44 9.91 -23.01 20.46
CA ARG A 44 9.07 -23.32 19.31
C ARG A 44 8.61 -24.78 19.24
N VAL A 45 9.09 -25.60 20.14
CA VAL A 45 8.63 -26.97 20.34
C VAL A 45 7.83 -26.99 21.64
N ASP A 46 6.60 -27.49 21.59
CA ASP A 46 5.76 -27.64 22.77
C ASP A 46 6.22 -28.79 23.68
N ASN A 47 5.58 -28.96 24.83
CA ASN A 47 5.93 -30.01 25.79
C ASN A 47 5.60 -31.44 25.29
N HIS A 48 4.89 -31.56 24.15
CA HIS A 48 4.61 -32.82 23.48
C HIS A 48 5.54 -33.11 22.29
N GLY A 49 6.57 -32.29 22.09
CA GLY A 49 7.53 -32.43 20.99
C GLY A 49 7.02 -31.93 19.63
N GLN A 50 5.90 -31.18 19.59
CA GLN A 50 5.33 -30.66 18.36
C GLN A 50 5.80 -29.24 18.08
N THR A 51 6.06 -28.96 16.82
CA THR A 51 6.49 -27.60 16.40
C THR A 51 5.32 -26.63 16.36
N ILE A 52 5.40 -25.52 17.08
CA ILE A 52 4.43 -24.42 17.03
C ILE A 52 4.47 -23.78 15.63
N PRO A 53 3.33 -23.76 14.88
CA PRO A 53 3.29 -23.27 13.50
C PRO A 53 3.63 -21.78 13.37
N ASP A 54 4.53 -21.46 12.44
CA ASP A 54 4.94 -20.09 12.13
C ASP A 54 4.39 -19.54 10.80
N ARG A 55 3.53 -20.31 10.15
CA ARG A 55 2.91 -19.89 8.89
C ARG A 55 2.23 -18.53 9.04
N ASN A 56 2.61 -17.60 8.18
CA ASN A 56 2.11 -16.21 8.19
C ASN A 56 2.31 -15.47 9.53
N ILE A 57 3.32 -15.85 10.33
CA ILE A 57 3.55 -15.30 11.68
C ILE A 57 3.57 -13.77 11.70
N LYS A 58 4.18 -13.13 10.70
CA LYS A 58 4.24 -11.65 10.61
C LYS A 58 2.86 -11.00 10.43
N LEU A 59 1.98 -11.63 9.67
CA LEU A 59 0.61 -11.13 9.45
C LEU A 59 -0.25 -11.35 10.68
N ARG A 60 -0.16 -12.54 11.29
CA ARG A 60 -0.85 -12.88 12.54
C ARG A 60 -0.41 -11.95 13.65
N ASN A 61 0.90 -11.78 13.84
CA ASN A 61 1.47 -10.86 14.82
C ASN A 61 0.91 -9.44 14.66
N ALA A 62 0.94 -8.87 13.46
CA ALA A 62 0.44 -7.52 13.22
C ALA A 62 -1.05 -7.36 13.58
N LYS A 63 -1.87 -8.40 13.29
CA LYS A 63 -3.29 -8.44 13.65
C LYS A 63 -3.48 -8.51 15.16
N VAL A 64 -2.82 -9.46 15.82
CA VAL A 64 -2.92 -9.69 17.27
C VAL A 64 -2.42 -8.48 18.06
N CYS A 65 -1.28 -7.90 17.66
CA CYS A 65 -0.76 -6.69 18.30
C CYS A 65 -1.74 -5.52 18.22
N ARG A 66 -2.36 -5.28 17.06
CA ARG A 66 -3.37 -4.22 16.91
C ARG A 66 -4.57 -4.45 17.82
N GLU A 67 -5.13 -5.66 17.80
CA GLU A 67 -6.27 -6.05 18.61
C GLU A 67 -6.01 -5.87 20.12
N LEU A 68 -4.85 -6.31 20.60
CA LEU A 68 -4.46 -6.14 21.99
C LEU A 68 -4.20 -4.67 22.34
N THR A 69 -3.58 -3.89 21.42
CA THR A 69 -3.38 -2.46 21.62
C THR A 69 -4.70 -1.73 21.83
N GLU A 70 -5.70 -2.00 20.98
CA GLU A 70 -7.04 -1.43 21.08
C GLU A 70 -7.75 -1.88 22.37
N ARG A 71 -7.76 -3.20 22.64
CA ARG A 71 -8.44 -3.79 23.81
C ARG A 71 -7.89 -3.28 25.14
N PHE A 72 -6.58 -3.10 25.24
CA PHE A 72 -5.93 -2.64 26.48
C PHE A 72 -5.79 -1.11 26.55
N GLY A 73 -6.32 -0.37 25.58
CA GLY A 73 -6.25 1.10 25.53
C GLY A 73 -4.81 1.60 25.45
N LEU A 74 -3.92 0.86 24.77
CA LEU A 74 -2.53 1.24 24.59
C LEU A 74 -2.38 2.21 23.42
N HIS A 75 -1.24 2.90 23.37
CA HIS A 75 -0.93 3.82 22.28
C HIS A 75 -0.65 3.06 20.98
N LEU A 76 -1.44 3.32 19.96
CA LEU A 76 -1.14 2.89 18.60
C LEU A 76 -0.03 3.77 18.06
N ALA A 77 1.10 3.16 17.69
CA ALA A 77 2.16 3.90 17.03
C ALA A 77 1.63 4.55 15.74
N PRO A 78 1.84 5.84 15.55
CA PRO A 78 1.41 6.53 14.36
C PRO A 78 2.08 5.91 13.12
N GLY A 79 1.32 5.85 12.03
CA GLY A 79 1.81 5.30 10.76
C GLY A 79 2.98 6.09 10.18
N LYS A 80 3.41 5.71 8.98
CA LYS A 80 4.53 6.36 8.26
C LYS A 80 4.39 7.88 8.11
N GLU A 81 3.16 8.38 8.15
CA GLU A 81 2.86 9.81 7.98
C GLU A 81 3.35 10.66 9.15
N ALA A 82 3.30 10.14 10.36
CA ALA A 82 3.71 10.84 11.57
C ALA A 82 5.17 10.60 11.98
N VAL A 83 5.94 9.90 11.15
CA VAL A 83 7.37 9.74 11.38
C VAL A 83 8.07 11.09 11.18
N ARG A 84 8.85 11.50 12.19
CA ARG A 84 9.66 12.73 12.13
C ARG A 84 10.81 12.55 11.15
N ARG A 85 10.68 13.13 9.94
CA ARG A 85 11.65 13.00 8.85
C ARG A 85 13.04 13.52 9.22
N GLU A 86 13.09 14.56 10.04
CA GLU A 86 14.31 15.24 10.46
C GLU A 86 15.22 14.32 11.31
N ARG A 87 14.65 13.32 11.97
CA ARG A 87 15.37 12.38 12.83
C ARG A 87 15.83 11.12 12.13
N LEU A 88 15.41 10.93 10.88
CA LEU A 88 15.78 9.74 10.13
C LEU A 88 17.25 9.82 9.71
N ARG A 89 17.93 8.69 9.88
CA ARG A 89 19.28 8.45 9.36
C ARG A 89 19.19 7.61 8.08
N GLU A 90 20.27 7.60 7.30
CA GLU A 90 20.36 6.67 6.17
C GLU A 90 20.43 5.20 6.66
N PRO A 91 19.83 4.26 5.92
CA PRO A 91 19.15 4.41 4.63
C PRO A 91 17.67 4.80 4.75
N ASP A 92 17.13 4.94 5.96
CA ASP A 92 15.69 5.20 6.18
C ASP A 92 15.27 6.58 5.69
N ARG A 93 16.12 7.61 5.82
CA ARG A 93 15.85 8.94 5.29
C ARG A 93 15.55 8.87 3.79
N THR A 94 16.45 8.31 3.01
CA THR A 94 16.25 8.14 1.55
C THR A 94 15.01 7.31 1.22
N ARG A 95 14.73 6.25 1.98
CA ARG A 95 13.53 5.44 1.79
C ARG A 95 12.24 6.24 1.99
N TYR A 96 12.20 7.11 2.99
CA TYR A 96 11.04 7.96 3.24
C TYR A 96 10.92 9.11 2.24
N GLU A 97 12.01 9.67 1.74
CA GLU A 97 12.00 10.63 0.64
C GLU A 97 11.37 10.02 -0.62
N ILE A 98 11.74 8.80 -0.96
CA ILE A 98 11.12 8.06 -2.07
C ILE A 98 9.62 7.84 -1.80
N TYR A 99 9.25 7.43 -0.58
CA TYR A 99 7.86 7.23 -0.18
C TYR A 99 7.02 8.50 -0.35
N ASP A 100 7.49 9.62 0.18
CA ASP A 100 6.76 10.89 0.16
C ASP A 100 6.60 11.40 -1.29
N THR A 101 7.65 11.29 -2.12
CA THR A 101 7.62 11.67 -3.53
C THR A 101 6.62 10.81 -4.34
N ILE A 102 6.67 9.49 -4.18
CA ILE A 102 5.72 8.61 -4.89
C ILE A 102 4.28 8.93 -4.44
N ARG A 103 4.05 9.10 -3.15
CA ARG A 103 2.73 9.41 -2.61
C ARG A 103 2.15 10.71 -3.16
N GLN A 104 2.99 11.73 -3.33
CA GLN A 104 2.59 13.03 -3.88
C GLN A 104 2.32 12.98 -5.38
N ASP A 105 3.13 12.25 -6.13
CA ASP A 105 3.08 12.24 -7.58
C ASP A 105 2.13 11.19 -8.17
N LEU A 106 1.97 10.04 -7.51
CA LEU A 106 1.16 8.92 -8.00
C LEU A 106 -0.28 9.31 -8.38
N PRO A 107 -1.02 10.13 -7.61
CA PRO A 107 -2.38 10.54 -7.98
C PRO A 107 -2.46 11.36 -9.27
N ARG A 108 -1.33 11.94 -9.69
CA ARG A 108 -1.21 12.78 -10.89
C ARG A 108 -0.69 12.01 -12.10
N CYS A 109 -0.44 10.69 -11.94
CA CYS A 109 0.09 9.83 -12.99
C CYS A 109 -0.98 8.89 -13.54
N ARG A 110 -1.02 8.75 -14.86
CA ARG A 110 -1.97 7.88 -15.56
C ARG A 110 -1.35 6.55 -15.95
N ASN A 111 -0.03 6.47 -16.02
CA ASN A 111 0.73 5.31 -16.45
C ASN A 111 2.15 5.30 -15.86
N TRP A 112 2.86 4.21 -16.11
CA TRP A 112 4.22 4.02 -15.65
C TRP A 112 5.22 5.05 -16.20
N ASN A 113 5.05 5.52 -17.44
CA ASN A 113 5.96 6.48 -18.04
C ASN A 113 5.86 7.83 -17.33
N GLU A 114 4.64 8.31 -17.07
CA GLU A 114 4.42 9.56 -16.33
C GLU A 114 5.00 9.48 -14.91
N LEU A 115 4.80 8.35 -14.20
CA LEU A 115 5.38 8.17 -12.86
C LEU A 115 6.91 8.19 -12.94
N ARG A 116 7.51 7.42 -13.85
CA ARG A 116 8.95 7.36 -14.01
C ARG A 116 9.56 8.73 -14.32
N ASP A 117 8.95 9.49 -15.22
CA ASP A 117 9.46 10.80 -15.62
C ASP A 117 9.35 11.84 -14.50
N ARG A 118 8.30 11.76 -13.67
CA ARG A 118 8.17 12.59 -12.46
C ARG A 118 9.22 12.23 -11.42
N LEU A 119 9.36 10.95 -11.11
CA LEU A 119 10.36 10.47 -10.16
C LEU A 119 11.78 10.82 -10.58
N LYS A 120 12.09 10.72 -11.87
CA LYS A 120 13.40 11.12 -12.42
C LYS A 120 13.71 12.61 -12.18
N ARG A 121 12.72 13.50 -12.30
CA ARG A 121 12.89 14.92 -11.96
C ARG A 121 13.24 15.17 -10.50
N HIS A 122 12.83 14.26 -9.60
CA HIS A 122 13.19 14.28 -8.18
C HIS A 122 14.45 13.47 -7.86
N GLY A 123 15.22 13.06 -8.87
CA GLY A 123 16.44 12.26 -8.68
C GLY A 123 16.18 10.83 -8.23
N ILE A 124 14.99 10.28 -8.49
CA ILE A 124 14.63 8.89 -8.17
C ILE A 124 14.61 8.10 -9.48
N GLU A 125 15.49 7.11 -9.57
CA GLU A 125 15.51 6.17 -10.69
C GLU A 125 14.53 5.02 -10.46
N THR A 126 13.77 4.67 -11.50
CA THR A 126 12.85 3.52 -11.48
C THR A 126 13.44 2.36 -12.26
N ILE A 127 13.67 1.24 -11.59
CA ILE A 127 14.30 0.03 -12.12
C ILE A 127 13.28 -1.10 -12.12
N PHE A 128 12.97 -1.65 -13.30
CA PHE A 128 12.09 -2.81 -13.42
C PHE A 128 12.89 -4.11 -13.32
N LYS A 129 12.46 -4.99 -12.41
CA LYS A 129 12.98 -6.35 -12.33
C LYS A 129 12.25 -7.21 -13.34
N ARG A 130 12.97 -7.81 -14.29
CA ARG A 130 12.44 -8.70 -15.31
C ARG A 130 12.82 -10.16 -15.02
N LYS A 131 11.97 -11.10 -15.43
CA LYS A 131 12.21 -12.55 -15.32
C LYS A 131 12.18 -13.20 -16.70
N GLY A 132 13.12 -14.12 -16.90
CA GLY A 132 13.21 -14.95 -18.09
C GLY A 132 13.54 -14.20 -19.37
N ALA A 133 13.73 -14.95 -20.45
CA ALA A 133 14.02 -14.43 -21.81
C ALA A 133 12.88 -13.54 -22.36
N GLN A 134 11.65 -13.76 -21.93
CA GLN A 134 10.47 -12.99 -22.35
C GLN A 134 10.36 -11.62 -21.67
N GLY A 135 11.22 -11.30 -20.73
CA GLY A 135 11.28 -9.98 -20.10
C GLY A 135 10.07 -9.59 -19.28
N ILE A 136 9.29 -10.54 -18.75
CA ILE A 136 8.13 -10.28 -17.90
C ILE A 136 8.56 -9.47 -16.67
N ILE A 137 7.87 -8.37 -16.38
CA ILE A 137 8.19 -7.54 -15.23
C ILE A 137 7.59 -8.18 -13.97
N GLU A 138 8.46 -8.57 -13.03
CA GLU A 138 8.09 -9.16 -11.73
C GLU A 138 8.06 -8.13 -10.59
N GLY A 139 8.75 -7.02 -10.76
CA GLY A 139 8.91 -6.09 -9.67
C GLY A 139 9.43 -4.74 -10.11
N VAL A 140 9.37 -3.80 -9.19
CA VAL A 140 9.94 -2.46 -9.34
C VAL A 140 10.84 -2.15 -8.15
N LYS A 141 11.94 -1.46 -8.43
CA LYS A 141 12.85 -0.89 -7.44
C LYS A 141 12.97 0.60 -7.71
N PHE A 142 13.24 1.34 -6.65
CA PHE A 142 13.51 2.78 -6.70
C PHE A 142 14.89 3.03 -6.12
N ALA A 143 15.72 3.78 -6.86
CA ALA A 143 17.08 4.14 -6.46
C ALA A 143 17.20 5.64 -6.27
N ARG A 144 17.89 6.05 -5.19
CA ARG A 144 18.20 7.44 -4.87
C ARG A 144 19.37 7.49 -3.89
N ASN A 145 20.23 8.49 -3.97
CA ASN A 145 21.36 8.72 -3.06
C ASN A 145 22.25 7.47 -2.84
N GLY A 146 22.44 6.64 -3.86
CA GLY A 146 23.20 5.39 -3.75
C GLY A 146 22.46 4.20 -3.10
N PHE A 147 21.24 4.39 -2.62
CA PHE A 147 20.41 3.32 -2.05
C PHE A 147 19.35 2.83 -3.04
N VAL A 148 19.10 1.51 -3.01
CA VAL A 148 18.11 0.86 -3.86
C VAL A 148 17.10 0.09 -3.00
N PHE A 149 15.83 0.42 -3.13
CA PHE A 149 14.74 -0.25 -2.41
C PHE A 149 13.76 -0.90 -3.38
N SER A 150 13.29 -2.11 -3.06
CA SER A 150 12.12 -2.64 -3.76
C SER A 150 10.89 -1.80 -3.43
N GLY A 151 9.98 -1.64 -4.39
CA GLY A 151 8.76 -0.88 -4.19
C GLY A 151 7.99 -1.31 -2.94
N SER A 152 7.90 -2.62 -2.68
CA SER A 152 7.26 -3.19 -1.49
C SER A 152 7.99 -2.89 -0.16
N LYS A 153 9.31 -2.61 -0.19
CA LYS A 153 10.06 -2.14 0.98
C LYS A 153 9.86 -0.66 1.25
N VAL A 154 9.67 0.15 0.21
CA VAL A 154 9.27 1.55 0.36
C VAL A 154 7.87 1.60 0.96
N ASP A 155 6.91 0.97 0.29
CA ASP A 155 5.56 0.71 0.81
C ASP A 155 4.91 -0.48 0.11
N ARG A 156 4.00 -1.19 0.80
CA ARG A 156 3.23 -2.29 0.21
C ARG A 156 2.38 -1.82 -0.99
N ALA A 157 1.86 -0.60 -0.93
CA ALA A 157 1.09 0.01 -2.01
C ALA A 157 1.94 0.29 -3.26
N PHE A 158 3.27 0.42 -3.10
CA PHE A 158 4.20 0.71 -4.18
C PHE A 158 4.86 -0.55 -4.76
N SER A 159 4.38 -1.74 -4.42
CA SER A 159 4.77 -2.95 -5.15
C SER A 159 4.33 -2.86 -6.61
N PHE A 160 5.09 -3.50 -7.52
CA PHE A 160 4.77 -3.49 -8.96
C PHE A 160 3.31 -3.86 -9.23
N SER A 161 2.83 -4.98 -8.67
CA SER A 161 1.46 -5.44 -8.88
C SER A 161 0.37 -4.48 -8.40
N LYS A 162 0.66 -3.69 -7.36
CA LYS A 162 -0.30 -2.69 -6.85
C LYS A 162 -0.32 -1.43 -7.72
N LEU A 163 0.84 -0.95 -8.12
CA LEU A 163 0.98 0.20 -9.01
C LEU A 163 0.43 -0.12 -10.40
N ASP A 164 0.71 -1.31 -10.94
CA ASP A 164 0.21 -1.76 -12.23
C ASP A 164 -1.32 -1.85 -12.25
N ARG A 165 -1.91 -2.41 -11.20
CA ARG A 165 -3.37 -2.42 -11.02
C ARG A 165 -3.94 -1.01 -10.93
N HIS A 166 -3.28 -0.10 -10.21
CA HIS A 166 -3.68 1.30 -10.12
C HIS A 166 -3.76 1.95 -11.50
N PHE A 167 -2.73 1.79 -12.33
CA PHE A 167 -2.70 2.34 -13.68
C PHE A 167 -3.72 1.68 -14.62
N GLY A 168 -3.93 0.38 -14.52
CA GLY A 168 -4.98 -0.32 -15.26
C GLY A 168 -6.38 0.22 -14.93
N GLN A 169 -6.69 0.49 -13.67
CA GLN A 169 -7.95 1.10 -13.25
C GLN A 169 -8.10 2.55 -13.75
N VAL A 170 -7.03 3.33 -13.75
CA VAL A 170 -7.04 4.71 -14.28
C VAL A 170 -7.34 4.70 -15.77
N GLN A 171 -6.72 3.82 -16.55
CA GLN A 171 -6.97 3.68 -17.98
C GLN A 171 -8.41 3.25 -18.28
N GLN A 172 -8.95 2.29 -17.54
CA GLN A 172 -10.35 1.86 -17.69
C GLN A 172 -11.34 3.00 -17.43
N ARG A 173 -11.14 3.77 -16.37
CA ARG A 173 -11.98 4.95 -16.06
C ARG A 173 -11.96 5.99 -17.18
N GLN A 174 -10.78 6.26 -17.75
CA GLN A 174 -10.64 7.21 -18.86
C GLN A 174 -11.36 6.72 -20.12
N THR A 175 -11.24 5.43 -20.47
CA THR A 175 -11.92 4.84 -21.61
C THR A 175 -13.43 4.92 -21.44
N THR A 176 -13.96 4.61 -20.25
CA THR A 176 -15.40 4.69 -19.95
C THR A 176 -15.92 6.13 -20.05
N LEU A 177 -15.17 7.11 -19.52
CA LEU A 177 -15.52 8.52 -19.62
C LEU A 177 -15.54 9.00 -21.08
N MET A 178 -14.54 8.61 -21.89
CA MET A 178 -14.48 8.98 -23.31
C MET A 178 -15.61 8.35 -24.13
N LEU A 179 -15.99 7.10 -23.83
CA LEU A 179 -17.13 6.46 -24.46
C LEU A 179 -18.44 7.15 -24.10
N GLY A 180 -18.62 7.51 -22.82
CA GLY A 180 -19.78 8.27 -22.35
C GLY A 180 -19.89 9.65 -23.00
N LEU A 181 -18.76 10.38 -23.13
CA LEU A 181 -18.74 11.66 -23.84
C LEU A 181 -19.08 11.52 -25.33
N LYS A 182 -18.54 10.51 -26.01
CA LYS A 182 -18.86 10.24 -27.43
C LYS A 182 -20.34 9.90 -27.61
N ALA A 183 -20.93 9.13 -26.71
CA ALA A 183 -22.37 8.81 -26.74
C ALA A 183 -23.23 10.06 -26.51
N ALA A 184 -22.86 10.92 -25.55
CA ALA A 184 -23.56 12.18 -25.28
C ALA A 184 -23.49 13.15 -26.48
N VAL A 185 -22.32 13.31 -27.09
CA VAL A 185 -22.15 14.15 -28.34
C VAL A 185 -22.92 13.57 -29.50
N GLY A 186 -22.94 12.23 -29.64
CA GLY A 186 -23.75 11.55 -30.68
C GLY A 186 -25.25 11.80 -30.53
N SER A 187 -25.76 11.72 -29.30
CA SER A 187 -27.17 12.02 -28.97
C SER A 187 -27.53 13.49 -29.24
N PHE A 188 -26.62 14.42 -28.91
CA PHE A 188 -26.80 15.85 -29.19
C PHE A 188 -26.84 16.15 -30.69
N ARG A 189 -25.98 15.51 -31.49
CA ARG A 189 -25.97 15.63 -32.96
C ARG A 189 -27.25 15.07 -33.60
N ALA A 190 -27.74 13.93 -33.10
CA ALA A 190 -28.99 13.34 -33.58
C ALA A 190 -30.20 14.22 -33.23
N ALA A 191 -30.25 14.78 -32.04
CA ALA A 191 -31.33 15.71 -31.65
C ALA A 191 -31.31 17.01 -32.47
N PHE A 192 -30.14 17.57 -32.79
CA PHE A 192 -29.99 18.76 -33.63
C PHE A 192 -30.34 18.49 -35.10
N ALA A 193 -30.00 17.34 -35.65
CA ALA A 193 -30.37 16.94 -36.98
C ALA A 193 -31.89 16.75 -37.14
N GLY A 194 -32.59 16.25 -36.11
CA GLY A 194 -34.05 16.12 -36.09
C GLY A 194 -34.78 17.45 -36.03
N LEU A 195 -34.18 18.51 -35.46
CA LEU A 195 -34.78 19.86 -35.40
C LEU A 195 -34.74 20.64 -36.73
N PHE A 196 -33.78 20.33 -37.60
CA PHE A 196 -33.62 21.02 -38.91
C PHE A 196 -33.98 20.16 -40.12
N GLY A 197 -34.42 18.89 -39.90
CA GLY A 197 -34.77 17.93 -40.99
C GLY A 197 -36.19 17.98 -41.49
N SER A 198 -37.09 18.85 -41.02
CA SER A 198 -38.47 18.97 -41.52
C SER A 198 -38.68 20.23 -42.39
N GLY A 199 -37.82 20.38 -43.41
CA GLY A 199 -38.08 21.33 -44.47
C GLY A 199 -39.20 20.80 -45.40
N ARG A 200 -40.43 21.31 -45.22
CA ARG A 200 -41.56 21.08 -46.18
C ARG A 200 -41.15 21.58 -47.55
N SER A 201 -41.15 20.71 -48.51
CA SER A 201 -41.08 21.09 -49.93
C SER A 201 -42.39 21.79 -50.25
N PHE A 202 -42.34 23.09 -50.51
CA PHE A 202 -43.44 23.81 -51.19
C PHE A 202 -43.35 23.55 -52.72
N SER A 203 -44.31 22.80 -53.24
CA SER A 203 -44.50 22.66 -54.61
C SER A 203 -45.30 23.91 -55.09
N VAL A 204 -44.68 24.72 -55.94
CA VAL A 204 -45.39 25.80 -56.67
C VAL A 204 -45.98 25.18 -57.92
N ALA A 205 -47.30 25.04 -57.98
CA ALA A 205 -48.03 24.74 -59.15
C ALA A 205 -48.16 26.04 -59.96
N GLY A 206 -47.53 26.08 -61.19
CA GLY A 206 -47.72 27.11 -62.10
C GLY A 206 -49.00 26.81 -62.94
N GLY A 207 -49.87 27.76 -63.11
CA GLY A 207 -50.90 27.88 -64.06
C GLY A 207 -50.64 29.05 -65.00
#